data_2755b46dbb6081fbf97f6cce480bc78c
#
_entry.id   2755b46dbb6081fbf97f6cce480bc78c
#
_cell.length_a   1.000
_cell.length_b   1.000
_cell.length_c   1.000
_cell.angle_alpha   90.00
_cell.angle_beta   90.00
_cell.angle_gamma   90.00
#
_symmetry.space_group_name_H-M   'P 1'
#
loop_
_entity.id
_entity.type
_entity.pdbx_description
1 polymer ?
#
loop_
_entity_poly.entity_id
_entity_poly.type
_entity_poly.pdbx_seq_one_letter_code
_entity_poly.pdbx_strand_id
1 'polypeptide(L)'
;MDYLLKTEPSEYSFADLMRDKTTVWDGVSNPVALKNLRAMKPGHRLVIYETGDHKSAVGTATVVSVDTSDARNPQVKIKAGNALQPVTLAQVKANKLFADSPLVRQGRLSVVPLTTVQYKSLTGE
;
A
#
# COMPACT_ATOMS: atom_id res chain seq x y z
N MET A 1 -8.36 3.67 -9.17
CA MET A 1 -6.90 3.60 -9.12
C MET A 1 -6.46 2.75 -7.94
N ASP A 2 -5.35 2.09 -8.07
CA ASP A 2 -4.86 1.19 -7.04
C ASP A 2 -3.58 1.74 -6.43
N TYR A 3 -3.32 1.40 -5.17
CA TYR A 3 -2.13 1.85 -4.46
C TYR A 3 -1.52 0.72 -3.66
N LEU A 4 -0.23 0.85 -3.36
CA LEU A 4 0.48 -0.02 -2.45
C LEU A 4 0.90 0.81 -1.23
N LEU A 5 0.61 0.28 -0.04
CA LEU A 5 1.00 0.90 1.22
C LEU A 5 2.09 0.06 1.87
N LYS A 6 3.21 0.69 2.21
CA LYS A 6 4.30 0.02 2.92
C LYS A 6 4.15 0.21 4.42
N THR A 7 4.36 -0.85 5.17
CA THR A 7 4.35 -0.83 6.63
C THR A 7 5.54 -1.61 7.19
N GLU A 8 6.08 -1.16 8.32
CA GLU A 8 7.08 -1.91 9.08
C GLU A 8 6.36 -2.90 9.98
N PRO A 9 6.54 -4.23 9.78
CA PRO A 9 5.74 -5.22 10.51
C PRO A 9 6.00 -5.24 12.01
N SER A 10 7.15 -4.75 12.49
CA SER A 10 7.39 -4.62 13.94
C SER A 10 6.56 -3.49 14.56
N GLU A 11 6.09 -2.53 13.76
CA GLU A 11 5.23 -1.44 14.23
C GLU A 11 3.76 -1.74 13.95
N TYR A 12 3.43 -2.13 12.72
CA TYR A 12 2.07 -2.51 12.33
C TYR A 12 2.14 -3.47 11.14
N SER A 13 1.78 -4.72 11.37
CA SER A 13 1.82 -5.77 10.34
C SER A 13 0.47 -5.93 9.64
N PHE A 14 0.48 -6.67 8.53
CA PHE A 14 -0.78 -7.06 7.88
C PHE A 14 -1.63 -7.95 8.81
N ALA A 15 -0.98 -8.79 9.63
CA ALA A 15 -1.69 -9.59 10.64
C ALA A 15 -2.42 -8.69 11.65
N ASP A 16 -1.79 -7.57 12.04
CA ASP A 16 -2.43 -6.58 12.92
C ASP A 16 -3.66 -5.97 12.23
N LEU A 17 -3.56 -5.64 10.94
CA LEU A 17 -4.69 -5.13 10.18
C LEU A 17 -5.83 -6.15 10.09
N MET A 18 -5.52 -7.42 9.86
CA MET A 18 -6.51 -8.49 9.81
C MET A 18 -7.23 -8.65 11.16
N ARG A 19 -6.47 -8.53 12.26
CA ARG A 19 -7.04 -8.57 13.62
C ARG A 19 -7.97 -7.39 13.86
N ASP A 20 -7.52 -6.17 13.50
CA ASP A 20 -8.26 -4.93 13.74
C ASP A 20 -9.40 -4.73 12.76
N LYS A 21 -9.33 -5.36 11.59
CA LYS A 21 -10.28 -5.30 10.47
C LYS A 21 -10.28 -3.95 9.74
N THR A 22 -10.19 -2.85 10.46
CA THR A 22 -10.06 -1.49 9.91
C THR A 22 -9.02 -0.72 10.70
N THR A 23 -8.38 0.23 10.04
CA THR A 23 -7.46 1.15 10.70
C THR A 23 -7.40 2.46 9.94
N VAL A 24 -6.91 3.50 10.58
CA VAL A 24 -6.60 4.78 9.92
C VAL A 24 -5.13 4.76 9.54
N TRP A 25 -4.85 4.97 8.25
CA TRP A 25 -3.48 5.04 7.75
C TRP A 25 -3.01 6.48 7.81
N ASP A 26 -2.13 6.78 8.76
CA ASP A 26 -1.61 8.12 9.01
C ASP A 26 -0.11 8.04 9.36
N GLY A 27 0.44 9.13 9.90
CA GLY A 27 1.86 9.16 10.27
C GLY A 27 2.81 9.26 9.08
N VAL A 28 2.30 9.50 7.88
CA VAL A 28 3.10 9.67 6.67
C VAL A 28 3.58 11.11 6.59
N SER A 29 4.88 11.30 6.34
CA SER A 29 5.49 12.64 6.26
C SER A 29 6.04 13.01 4.89
N ASN A 30 6.34 12.03 4.03
CA ASN A 30 6.87 12.29 2.70
C ASN A 30 5.84 13.03 1.84
N PRO A 31 6.19 14.19 1.21
CA PRO A 31 5.23 14.98 0.45
C PRO A 31 4.55 14.24 -0.70
N VAL A 32 5.28 13.37 -1.40
CA VAL A 32 4.71 12.57 -2.51
C VAL A 32 3.73 11.52 -1.96
N ALA A 33 4.09 10.87 -0.87
CA ALA A 33 3.20 9.91 -0.21
C ALA A 33 1.93 10.58 0.30
N LEU A 34 2.04 11.78 0.89
CA LEU A 34 0.89 12.56 1.34
C LEU A 34 -0.02 12.95 0.17
N LYS A 35 0.56 13.36 -0.96
CA LYS A 35 -0.19 13.67 -2.17
C LYS A 35 -0.98 12.44 -2.64
N ASN A 36 -0.36 11.27 -2.63
CA ASN A 36 -1.01 10.03 -3.03
C ASN A 36 -2.15 9.66 -2.08
N LEU A 37 -1.96 9.83 -0.77
CA LEU A 37 -3.03 9.61 0.22
C LEU A 37 -4.22 10.54 -0.02
N ARG A 38 -3.96 11.82 -0.25
CA ARG A 38 -5.04 12.80 -0.52
C ARG A 38 -5.82 12.49 -1.79
N ALA A 39 -5.19 11.82 -2.76
CA ALA A 39 -5.82 11.45 -4.02
C ALA A 39 -6.69 10.19 -3.91
N MET A 40 -6.59 9.43 -2.83
CA MET A 40 -7.38 8.21 -2.65
C MET A 40 -8.86 8.54 -2.46
N LYS A 41 -9.70 7.61 -2.88
CA LYS A 41 -11.16 7.72 -2.75
C LYS A 41 -11.73 6.40 -2.21
N PRO A 42 -12.90 6.45 -1.54
CA PRO A 42 -13.55 5.22 -1.10
C PRO A 42 -13.71 4.22 -2.25
N GLY A 43 -13.42 2.96 -1.97
CA GLY A 43 -13.47 1.88 -2.96
C GLY A 43 -12.16 1.62 -3.70
N HIS A 44 -11.17 2.50 -3.61
CA HIS A 44 -9.85 2.22 -4.20
C HIS A 44 -9.22 1.00 -3.55
N ARG A 45 -8.58 0.15 -4.37
CA ARG A 45 -7.96 -1.09 -3.92
C ARG A 45 -6.53 -0.83 -3.48
N LEU A 46 -6.12 -1.57 -2.45
CA LEU A 46 -4.79 -1.41 -1.84
C LEU A 46 -4.09 -2.75 -1.77
N VAL A 47 -2.76 -2.72 -1.93
CA VAL A 47 -1.88 -3.83 -1.60
C VAL A 47 -1.06 -3.40 -0.38
N ILE A 48 -0.98 -4.27 0.62
CA ILE A 48 -0.17 -4.03 1.81
C ILE A 48 1.18 -4.71 1.63
N TYR A 49 2.24 -3.93 1.79
CA TYR A 49 3.62 -4.38 1.61
C TYR A 49 4.35 -4.23 2.94
N GLU A 50 4.94 -5.32 3.41
CA GLU A 50 5.76 -5.30 4.64
C GLU A 50 7.22 -5.07 4.30
N THR A 51 7.81 -4.07 4.95
CA THR A 51 9.23 -3.71 4.82
C THR A 51 10.10 -4.53 5.79
N GLY A 52 11.30 -4.08 6.05
CA GLY A 52 12.21 -4.79 6.95
C GLY A 52 12.75 -6.05 6.29
N ASP A 53 12.74 -7.15 7.03
CA ASP A 53 13.27 -8.42 6.53
C ASP A 53 12.36 -9.10 5.51
N HIS A 54 11.07 -8.81 5.55
CA HIS A 54 10.08 -9.45 4.67
C HIS A 54 10.16 -8.96 3.23
N LYS A 55 10.18 -7.64 3.02
CA LYS A 55 10.22 -6.99 1.69
C LYS A 55 9.29 -7.68 0.70
N SER A 56 8.01 -7.79 1.07
CA SER A 56 7.00 -8.53 0.30
C SER A 56 5.63 -7.89 0.37
N ALA A 57 4.90 -7.97 -0.74
CA ALA A 57 3.46 -7.72 -0.75
C ALA A 57 2.77 -8.92 -0.12
N VAL A 58 1.95 -8.70 0.90
CA VAL A 58 1.42 -9.79 1.74
C VAL A 58 -0.09 -9.82 1.86
N GLY A 59 -0.78 -8.76 1.47
CA GLY A 59 -2.23 -8.72 1.60
C GLY A 59 -2.87 -7.58 0.82
N THR A 60 -4.19 -7.55 0.84
CA THR A 60 -5.00 -6.52 0.20
C THR A 60 -5.83 -5.77 1.23
N ALA A 61 -6.28 -4.58 0.84
CA ALA A 61 -7.19 -3.76 1.62
C ALA A 61 -8.00 -2.88 0.68
N THR A 62 -8.98 -2.17 1.23
CA THR A 62 -9.83 -1.25 0.47
C THR A 62 -9.95 0.06 1.24
N VAL A 63 -9.96 1.18 0.53
CA VAL A 63 -10.20 2.48 1.13
C VAL A 63 -11.67 2.59 1.52
N VAL A 64 -11.93 2.91 2.79
CA VAL A 64 -13.29 3.11 3.31
C VAL A 64 -13.66 4.59 3.26
N SER A 65 -12.78 5.46 3.75
CA SER A 65 -13.01 6.90 3.78
C SER A 65 -11.70 7.66 3.77
N VAL A 66 -11.76 8.91 3.32
CA VAL A 66 -10.59 9.80 3.28
C VAL A 66 -10.99 11.13 3.90
N ASP A 67 -10.27 11.54 4.93
CA ASP A 67 -10.46 12.84 5.59
C ASP A 67 -9.25 13.73 5.27
N THR A 68 -9.49 14.78 4.50
CA THR A 68 -8.46 15.74 4.09
C THR A 68 -8.69 17.13 4.71
N SER A 69 -9.47 17.22 5.78
CA SER A 69 -9.70 18.49 6.48
C SER A 69 -8.39 19.13 6.96
N ASP A 70 -7.39 18.30 7.31
CA ASP A 70 -6.02 18.74 7.45
C ASP A 70 -5.19 18.17 6.30
N ALA A 71 -4.86 19.01 5.31
CA ALA A 71 -4.13 18.58 4.12
C ALA A 71 -2.73 18.06 4.42
N ARG A 72 -2.14 18.46 5.56
CA ARG A 72 -0.82 18.01 5.98
C ARG A 72 -0.84 16.65 6.68
N ASN A 73 -2.03 16.22 7.11
CA ASN A 73 -2.21 14.96 7.81
C ASN A 73 -3.51 14.29 7.33
N PRO A 74 -3.57 13.88 6.05
CA PRO A 74 -4.73 13.17 5.54
C PRO A 74 -4.90 11.86 6.30
N GLN A 75 -6.14 11.53 6.65
CA GLN A 75 -6.48 10.30 7.36
C GLN A 75 -7.27 9.40 6.42
N VAL A 76 -6.67 8.29 6.03
CA VAL A 76 -7.29 7.31 5.14
C VAL A 76 -7.68 6.10 5.98
N LYS A 77 -8.99 5.88 6.12
CA LYS A 77 -9.49 4.68 6.78
C LYS A 77 -9.52 3.54 5.77
N ILE A 78 -8.91 2.43 6.14
CA ILE A 78 -8.84 1.25 5.28
C ILE A 78 -9.44 0.03 5.97
N LYS A 79 -9.89 -0.92 5.17
CA LYS A 79 -10.46 -2.19 5.62
C LYS A 79 -9.61 -3.33 5.08
N ALA A 80 -9.30 -4.31 5.94
CA ALA A 80 -8.57 -5.50 5.56
C ALA A 80 -9.33 -6.29 4.48
N GLY A 81 -8.58 -6.75 3.47
CA GLY A 81 -9.07 -7.67 2.45
C GLY A 81 -8.60 -9.09 2.73
N ASN A 82 -7.81 -9.64 1.82
CA ASN A 82 -7.35 -11.02 1.89
C ASN A 82 -5.83 -11.10 1.97
N ALA A 83 -5.32 -12.15 2.60
CA ALA A 83 -3.90 -12.47 2.55
C ALA A 83 -3.52 -12.91 1.14
N LEU A 84 -2.32 -12.51 0.70
CA LEU A 84 -1.76 -12.90 -0.58
C LEU A 84 -0.71 -13.97 -0.40
N GLN A 85 -0.48 -14.77 -1.45
CA GLN A 85 0.79 -15.46 -1.60
C GLN A 85 1.86 -14.37 -1.67
N PRO A 86 2.85 -14.33 -0.75
CA PRO A 86 3.79 -13.21 -0.71
C PRO A 86 4.51 -13.02 -2.04
N VAL A 87 4.60 -11.77 -2.48
CA VAL A 87 5.37 -11.39 -3.67
C VAL A 87 6.53 -10.55 -3.20
N THR A 88 7.74 -11.08 -3.32
CA THR A 88 8.96 -10.43 -2.82
C THR A 88 9.38 -9.25 -3.70
N LEU A 89 10.14 -8.33 -3.11
CA LEU A 89 10.72 -7.21 -3.86
C LEU A 89 11.60 -7.72 -5.01
N ALA A 90 12.33 -8.81 -4.80
CA ALA A 90 13.15 -9.41 -5.86
C ALA A 90 12.29 -9.86 -7.05
N GLN A 91 11.13 -10.47 -6.78
CA GLN A 91 10.18 -10.86 -7.83
C GLN A 91 9.61 -9.63 -8.56
N VAL A 92 9.31 -8.57 -7.82
CA VAL A 92 8.82 -7.32 -8.41
C VAL A 92 9.89 -6.71 -9.32
N LYS A 93 11.13 -6.65 -8.87
CA LYS A 93 12.25 -6.11 -9.67
C LYS A 93 12.49 -6.90 -10.94
N ALA A 94 12.23 -8.20 -10.93
CA ALA A 94 12.38 -9.07 -12.08
C ALA A 94 11.20 -8.97 -13.06
N ASN A 95 10.11 -8.31 -12.66
CA ASN A 95 8.90 -8.19 -13.47
C ASN A 95 8.92 -6.88 -14.26
N LYS A 96 8.86 -7.00 -15.58
CA LYS A 96 8.90 -5.83 -16.50
C LYS A 96 7.77 -4.84 -16.28
N LEU A 97 6.63 -5.28 -15.75
CA LEU A 97 5.50 -4.39 -15.43
C LEU A 97 5.88 -3.31 -14.41
N PHE A 98 6.91 -3.54 -13.60
CA PHE A 98 7.34 -2.63 -12.56
C PHE A 98 8.63 -1.87 -12.90
N ALA A 99 9.14 -2.00 -14.11
CA ALA A 99 10.43 -1.40 -14.49
C ALA A 99 10.50 0.11 -14.21
N ASP A 100 9.39 0.83 -14.44
CA ASP A 100 9.30 2.27 -14.23
C ASP A 100 8.49 2.63 -12.97
N SER A 101 8.08 1.64 -12.18
CA SER A 101 7.27 1.87 -10.98
C SER A 101 8.09 2.56 -9.90
N PRO A 102 7.49 3.54 -9.17
CA PRO A 102 8.12 4.09 -7.97
C PRO A 102 8.44 3.02 -6.92
N LEU A 103 7.73 1.90 -6.92
CA LEU A 103 8.03 0.79 -6.01
C LEU A 103 9.47 0.30 -6.17
N VAL A 104 9.97 0.26 -7.40
CA VAL A 104 11.34 -0.16 -7.71
C VAL A 104 12.30 1.03 -7.68
N ARG A 105 11.90 2.17 -8.24
CA ARG A 105 12.79 3.33 -8.45
C ARG A 105 12.89 4.26 -7.25
N GLN A 106 11.84 4.29 -6.41
CA GLN A 106 11.77 5.15 -5.23
C GLN A 106 11.52 4.30 -3.99
N GLY A 107 12.53 3.55 -3.57
CA GLY A 107 12.40 2.57 -2.50
C GLY A 107 11.94 3.13 -1.16
N ARG A 108 12.07 4.45 -0.93
CA ARG A 108 11.62 5.10 0.30
C ARG A 108 10.19 5.64 0.23
N LEU A 109 9.57 5.61 -0.93
CA LEU A 109 8.18 6.04 -1.06
C LEU A 109 7.27 4.99 -0.44
N SER A 110 6.49 5.37 0.57
CA SER A 110 5.67 4.45 1.36
C SER A 110 4.23 4.31 0.84
N VAL A 111 3.81 5.18 -0.06
CA VAL A 111 2.49 5.12 -0.71
C VAL A 111 2.74 5.20 -2.21
N VAL A 112 2.55 4.07 -2.90
CA VAL A 112 2.94 3.92 -4.30
C VAL A 112 1.70 3.71 -5.16
N PRO A 113 1.49 4.53 -6.21
CA PRO A 113 0.41 4.26 -7.14
C PRO A 113 0.70 3.00 -7.97
N LEU A 114 -0.34 2.24 -8.24
CA LEU A 114 -0.27 1.03 -9.06
C LEU A 114 -1.21 1.17 -10.25
N THR A 115 -0.79 0.65 -11.41
CA THR A 115 -1.71 0.44 -12.51
C THR A 115 -2.59 -0.77 -12.21
N THR A 116 -3.71 -0.89 -12.90
CA THR A 116 -4.58 -2.06 -12.77
C THR A 116 -3.84 -3.36 -13.08
N VAL A 117 -2.97 -3.35 -14.09
CA VAL A 117 -2.18 -4.53 -14.47
C VAL A 117 -1.18 -4.90 -13.37
N GLN A 118 -0.53 -3.89 -12.77
CA GLN A 118 0.38 -4.12 -11.64
C GLN A 118 -0.35 -4.70 -10.44
N TYR A 119 -1.51 -4.16 -10.11
CA TYR A 119 -2.34 -4.69 -9.02
C TYR A 119 -2.70 -6.15 -9.25
N LYS A 120 -3.16 -6.49 -10.45
CA LYS A 120 -3.52 -7.87 -10.81
C LYS A 120 -2.32 -8.81 -10.74
N SER A 121 -1.15 -8.34 -11.15
CA SER A 121 0.09 -9.12 -11.06
C SER A 121 0.46 -9.46 -9.62
N LEU A 122 0.28 -8.50 -8.69
CA LEU A 122 0.59 -8.72 -7.28
C LEU A 122 -0.44 -9.61 -6.58
N THR A 123 -1.70 -9.54 -6.98
CA THR A 123 -2.80 -10.23 -6.29
C THR A 123 -3.20 -11.55 -6.94
N GLY A 124 -2.71 -11.83 -8.13
CA GLY A 124 -3.06 -13.05 -8.87
C GLY A 124 -4.45 -13.01 -9.52
N GLU A 125 -5.04 -11.83 -9.57
CA GLU A 125 -6.34 -11.66 -10.24
C GLU A 125 -6.24 -11.69 -11.76
#